data_538de3bf3a03619264d69a792bf05dd8
#
_entry.id   538de3bf3a03619264d69a792bf05dd8
#
_cell.length_a   1.000
_cell.length_b   1.000
_cell.length_c   1.000
_cell.angle_alpha   90.00
_cell.angle_beta   90.00
_cell.angle_gamma   90.00
#
_symmetry.space_group_name_H-M   'P 1'
#
loop_
_entity.id
_entity.type
_entity.pdbx_description
1 polymer ?
#
loop_
_entity_poly.entity_id
_entity_poly.type
_entity_poly.pdbx_seq_one_letter_code
_entity_poly.pdbx_strand_id
1 'polypeptide(L)'
;MGEAIAGAMGNKLSDVAVYAREGITGERTKDEIGFATIRAGDIVGEHTAMFADIGERVEITHKATDRMTFANGAVKAAVWLHSKPAGFYTMTDVLGLNEL
;
A
#
# COMPACT_ATOMS: atom_id res chain seq x y z
N MET A 1 0.36 0.69 2.09
CA MET A 1 0.21 -0.76 1.84
C MET A 1 0.79 -1.58 2.99
N GLY A 2 2.06 -1.45 3.34
CA GLY A 2 2.67 -2.24 4.43
C GLY A 2 1.94 -2.13 5.77
N GLU A 3 1.55 -0.94 6.18
CA GLU A 3 0.77 -0.72 7.41
C GLU A 3 -0.58 -1.43 7.40
N ALA A 4 -1.29 -1.39 6.26
CA ALA A 4 -2.58 -2.06 6.13
C ALA A 4 -2.42 -3.59 6.21
N ILE A 5 -1.37 -4.14 5.60
CA ILE A 5 -1.07 -5.58 5.66
C ILE A 5 -0.68 -5.98 7.09
N ALA A 6 0.25 -5.25 7.71
CA ALA A 6 0.68 -5.52 9.09
C ALA A 6 -0.50 -5.46 10.07
N GLY A 7 -1.35 -4.44 9.94
CA GLY A 7 -2.55 -4.29 10.76
C GLY A 7 -3.53 -5.45 10.60
N ALA A 8 -3.77 -5.92 9.37
CA ALA A 8 -4.62 -7.09 9.11
C ALA A 8 -4.04 -8.38 9.70
N MET A 9 -2.71 -8.48 9.83
CA MET A 9 -2.01 -9.59 10.47
C MET A 9 -1.92 -9.46 11.99
N GLY A 10 -2.44 -8.38 12.59
CA GLY A 10 -2.35 -8.10 14.02
C GLY A 10 -0.98 -7.61 14.49
N ASN A 11 -0.13 -7.14 13.58
CA ASN A 11 1.24 -6.69 13.85
C ASN A 11 1.39 -5.17 13.67
N LYS A 12 2.42 -4.60 14.31
CA LYS A 12 2.90 -3.26 13.96
C LYS A 12 3.93 -3.38 12.83
N LEU A 13 3.84 -2.51 11.83
CA LEU A 13 4.79 -2.54 10.71
C LEU A 13 6.25 -2.41 11.17
N SER A 14 6.52 -1.58 12.17
CA SER A 14 7.87 -1.42 12.74
C SER A 14 8.52 -2.72 13.22
N ASP A 15 7.71 -3.71 13.59
CA ASP A 15 8.19 -4.94 14.20
C ASP A 15 8.45 -6.04 13.15
N VAL A 16 7.83 -5.92 11.97
CA VAL A 16 7.84 -6.95 10.93
C VAL A 16 8.43 -6.50 9.59
N ALA A 17 8.72 -5.21 9.42
CA ALA A 17 9.23 -4.67 8.17
C ALA A 17 10.70 -5.00 7.94
N VAL A 18 11.02 -5.51 6.75
CA VAL A 18 12.38 -5.70 6.24
C VAL A 18 12.53 -4.84 4.98
N TYR A 19 13.20 -3.69 5.12
CA TYR A 19 13.28 -2.69 4.04
C TYR A 19 14.36 -2.98 2.99
N ALA A 20 15.34 -3.80 3.32
CA ALA A 20 16.38 -4.23 2.38
C ALA A 20 16.95 -5.58 2.79
N ARG A 21 17.39 -6.35 1.80
CA ARG A 21 18.19 -7.56 1.99
C ARG A 21 19.40 -7.48 1.09
N GLU A 22 20.59 -7.59 1.69
CA GLU A 22 21.86 -7.60 0.99
C GLU A 22 22.74 -8.72 1.53
N GLY A 23 23.41 -9.45 0.64
CA GLY A 23 24.26 -10.57 1.00
C GLY A 23 23.48 -11.75 1.59
N ILE A 24 24.13 -12.49 2.50
CA ILE A 24 23.54 -13.63 3.20
C ILE A 24 22.85 -13.14 4.47
N THR A 25 21.52 -13.13 4.52
CA THR A 25 20.73 -12.56 5.62
C THR A 25 20.02 -13.62 6.48
N GLY A 26 20.25 -14.92 6.21
CA GLY A 26 19.55 -16.02 6.87
C GLY A 26 18.14 -16.27 6.31
N GLU A 27 17.42 -17.21 6.91
CA GLU A 27 16.07 -17.54 6.51
C GLU A 27 15.09 -16.41 6.87
N ARG A 28 14.10 -16.21 6.00
CA ARG A 28 12.97 -15.32 6.24
C ARG A 28 12.12 -15.85 7.40
N THR A 29 11.79 -14.99 8.37
CA THR A 29 10.82 -15.35 9.40
C THR A 29 9.38 -15.24 8.89
N LYS A 30 8.46 -15.96 9.53
CA LYS A 30 7.08 -16.11 9.04
C LYS A 30 6.33 -14.78 8.89
N ASP A 31 6.51 -13.87 9.83
CA ASP A 31 5.71 -12.64 9.92
C ASP A 31 6.36 -11.43 9.24
N GLU A 32 7.54 -11.60 8.62
CA GLU A 32 8.22 -10.51 7.93
C GLU A 32 7.43 -10.00 6.72
N ILE A 33 7.39 -8.68 6.58
CA ILE A 33 6.95 -7.99 5.37
C ILE A 33 8.17 -7.40 4.68
N GLY A 34 8.59 -8.02 3.58
CA GLY A 34 9.72 -7.57 2.77
C GLY A 34 9.33 -6.40 1.87
N PHE A 35 10.20 -5.41 1.77
CA PHE A 35 10.06 -4.29 0.84
C PHE A 35 11.14 -4.35 -0.22
N ALA A 36 10.75 -4.08 -1.47
CA ALA A 36 11.67 -3.83 -2.57
C ALA A 36 11.31 -2.51 -3.23
N THR A 37 12.30 -1.71 -3.56
CA THR A 37 12.11 -0.42 -4.19
C THR A 37 12.84 -0.37 -5.52
N ILE A 38 12.12 -0.03 -6.59
CA ILE A 38 12.64 0.09 -7.94
C ILE A 38 12.51 1.54 -8.40
N ARG A 39 13.56 2.04 -9.05
CA ARG A 39 13.57 3.31 -9.78
C ARG A 39 14.05 3.03 -11.19
N ALA A 40 13.17 3.21 -12.18
CA ALA A 40 13.49 2.89 -13.57
C ALA A 40 12.67 3.73 -14.55
N GLY A 41 13.28 4.17 -15.64
CA GLY A 41 12.61 4.85 -16.74
C GLY A 41 11.71 6.01 -16.29
N ASP A 42 10.53 6.06 -16.87
CA ASP A 42 9.49 7.06 -16.64
C ASP A 42 8.35 6.57 -15.74
N ILE A 43 8.58 5.54 -14.92
CA ILE A 43 7.56 4.97 -14.03
C ILE A 43 7.02 6.05 -13.09
N VAL A 44 5.73 6.37 -13.24
CA VAL A 44 5.02 7.35 -12.41
C VAL A 44 4.73 6.77 -11.02
N GLY A 45 4.18 5.56 -10.98
CA GLY A 45 3.93 4.84 -9.74
C GLY A 45 3.48 3.41 -10.03
N GLU A 46 4.18 2.47 -9.43
CA GLU A 46 3.83 1.06 -9.48
C GLU A 46 3.96 0.46 -8.08
N HIS A 47 2.93 -0.21 -7.62
CA HIS A 47 2.86 -0.81 -6.30
C HIS A 47 2.28 -2.22 -6.41
N THR A 48 3.01 -3.20 -5.87
CA THR A 48 2.56 -4.59 -5.82
C THR A 48 2.59 -5.09 -4.38
N ALA A 49 1.48 -5.65 -3.91
CA ALA A 49 1.45 -6.49 -2.73
C ALA A 49 1.47 -7.95 -3.19
N MET A 50 2.45 -8.70 -2.71
CA MET A 50 2.62 -10.11 -3.04
C MET A 50 2.42 -10.96 -1.78
N PHE A 51 1.53 -11.91 -1.85
CA PHE A 51 1.28 -12.93 -0.83
C PHE A 51 1.66 -14.28 -1.43
N ALA A 52 2.72 -14.87 -0.94
CA ALA A 52 3.29 -16.10 -1.48
C ALA A 52 3.31 -17.21 -0.44
N ASP A 53 2.90 -18.40 -0.85
CA ASP A 53 3.00 -19.63 -0.08
C ASP A 53 3.62 -20.73 -0.95
N ILE A 54 3.76 -21.94 -0.40
CA ILE A 54 4.32 -23.08 -1.13
C ILE A 54 3.40 -23.44 -2.29
N GLY A 55 3.94 -23.30 -3.51
CA GLY A 55 3.24 -23.66 -4.75
C GLY A 55 2.25 -22.63 -5.28
N GLU A 56 2.01 -21.50 -4.58
CA GLU A 56 1.10 -20.45 -5.03
C GLU A 56 1.51 -19.06 -4.58
N ARG A 57 1.00 -18.04 -5.26
CA ARG A 57 1.06 -16.66 -4.82
C ARG A 57 -0.11 -15.86 -5.37
N VAL A 58 -0.49 -14.83 -4.62
CA VAL A 58 -1.45 -13.81 -5.05
C VAL A 58 -0.73 -12.46 -5.13
N GLU A 59 -0.94 -11.75 -6.21
CA GLU A 59 -0.37 -10.42 -6.42
C GLU A 59 -1.48 -9.40 -6.67
N ILE A 60 -1.43 -8.28 -5.96
CA ILE A 60 -2.32 -7.14 -6.18
C ILE A 60 -1.45 -5.99 -6.64
N THR A 61 -1.58 -5.60 -7.90
CA THR A 61 -0.73 -4.58 -8.53
C THR A 61 -1.55 -3.39 -9.02
N HIS A 62 -1.08 -2.20 -8.70
CA HIS A 62 -1.55 -0.94 -9.27
C HIS A 62 -0.41 -0.27 -10.04
N LYS A 63 -0.68 0.09 -11.30
CA LYS A 63 0.25 0.81 -12.18
C LYS A 63 -0.37 2.12 -12.61
N ALA A 64 0.19 3.24 -12.16
CA ALA A 64 -0.17 4.55 -12.64
C ALA A 64 0.76 4.94 -13.81
N THR A 65 0.19 5.14 -14.98
CA THR A 65 0.92 5.56 -16.18
C THR A 65 0.91 7.08 -16.36
N ASP A 66 0.02 7.78 -15.65
CA ASP A 66 -0.12 9.24 -15.65
C ASP A 66 -0.45 9.73 -14.24
N ARG A 67 0.05 10.90 -13.88
CA ARG A 67 -0.26 11.58 -12.61
C ARG A 67 -1.71 12.09 -12.54
N MET A 68 -2.40 12.19 -13.65
CA MET A 68 -3.80 12.61 -13.72
C MET A 68 -4.71 11.72 -12.86
N THR A 69 -4.38 10.43 -12.70
CA THR A 69 -5.13 9.54 -11.82
C THR A 69 -5.16 10.04 -10.37
N PHE A 70 -4.05 10.60 -9.87
CA PHE A 70 -3.95 11.16 -8.53
C PHE A 70 -4.68 12.52 -8.44
N ALA A 71 -4.56 13.37 -9.46
CA ALA A 71 -5.28 14.64 -9.55
C ALA A 71 -6.80 14.42 -9.52
N ASN A 72 -7.30 13.45 -10.27
CA ASN A 72 -8.71 13.07 -10.27
C ASN A 72 -9.18 12.58 -8.89
N GLY A 73 -8.33 11.84 -8.18
CA GLY A 73 -8.60 11.42 -6.80
C GLY A 73 -8.71 12.61 -5.86
N ALA A 74 -7.81 13.59 -5.97
CA ALA A 74 -7.84 14.81 -5.17
C ALA A 74 -9.11 15.64 -5.43
N VAL A 75 -9.53 15.79 -6.69
CA VAL A 75 -10.78 16.48 -7.05
C VAL A 75 -11.99 15.76 -6.46
N LYS A 76 -12.06 14.44 -6.55
CA LYS A 76 -13.14 13.65 -5.92
C LYS A 76 -13.18 13.86 -4.41
N ALA A 77 -12.03 13.84 -3.75
CA ALA A 77 -11.95 14.09 -2.31
C ALA A 77 -12.43 15.50 -1.96
N ALA A 78 -12.05 16.53 -2.72
CA ALA A 78 -12.49 17.91 -2.52
C ALA A 78 -14.02 18.05 -2.67
N VAL A 79 -14.62 17.47 -3.69
CA VAL A 79 -16.08 17.47 -3.90
C VAL A 79 -16.78 16.74 -2.76
N TRP A 80 -16.29 15.58 -2.35
CA TRP A 80 -16.85 14.82 -1.23
C TRP A 80 -16.79 15.62 0.08
N LEU A 81 -15.66 16.28 0.34
CA LEU A 81 -15.41 17.04 1.57
C LEU A 81 -16.33 18.27 1.70
N HIS A 82 -16.76 18.87 0.58
CA HIS A 82 -17.60 20.07 0.57
C HIS A 82 -18.89 19.91 1.42
N SER A 83 -19.44 18.71 1.48
CA SER A 83 -20.67 18.40 2.23
C SER A 83 -20.44 17.90 3.65
N LYS A 84 -19.18 17.84 4.11
CA LYS A 84 -18.84 17.27 5.43
C LYS A 84 -18.65 18.35 6.49
N PRO A 85 -18.99 18.07 7.75
CA PRO A 85 -18.67 18.97 8.87
C PRO A 85 -17.15 19.10 9.02
N ALA A 86 -16.70 20.11 9.77
CA ALA A 86 -15.29 20.27 10.08
C ALA A 86 -14.76 19.03 10.82
N GLY A 87 -13.65 18.46 10.33
CA GLY A 87 -13.07 17.23 10.87
C GLY A 87 -11.82 16.80 10.13
N PHE A 88 -11.21 15.70 10.56
CA PHE A 88 -10.13 15.04 9.88
C PHE A 88 -10.67 13.83 9.13
N TYR A 89 -10.41 13.78 7.83
CA TYR A 89 -10.87 12.73 6.93
C TYR A 89 -9.71 12.14 6.14
N THR A 90 -9.83 10.87 5.80
CA THR A 90 -8.85 10.10 5.03
C THR A 90 -9.46 9.63 3.71
N MET A 91 -8.64 9.09 2.82
CA MET A 91 -9.15 8.50 1.58
C MET A 91 -10.04 7.27 1.82
N THR A 92 -9.89 6.57 2.95
CA THR A 92 -10.80 5.47 3.31
C THR A 92 -12.22 5.95 3.55
N ASP A 93 -12.37 7.17 4.12
CA ASP A 93 -13.67 7.82 4.29
C ASP A 93 -14.27 8.23 2.94
N VAL A 94 -13.46 8.86 2.07
CA VAL A 94 -13.88 9.30 0.73
C VAL A 94 -14.34 8.12 -0.13
N LEU A 95 -13.70 6.97 0.02
CA LEU A 95 -13.98 5.76 -0.75
C LEU A 95 -15.02 4.83 -0.10
N GLY A 96 -15.52 5.18 1.10
CA GLY A 96 -16.49 4.35 1.84
C GLY A 96 -15.93 3.01 2.33
N LEU A 97 -14.61 2.91 2.50
CA LEU A 97 -13.98 1.64 2.91
C LEU A 97 -14.13 1.35 4.40
N ASN A 98 -14.53 2.34 5.21
CA ASN A 98 -14.79 2.15 6.64
C ASN A 98 -16.14 1.48 6.92
N GLU A 99 -16.98 1.32 5.88
CA GLU A 99 -18.31 0.69 5.97
C GLU A 99 -18.28 -0.79 5.53
N LEU A 100 -17.09 -1.29 5.17
CA LEU A 100 -16.84 -2.69 4.79
C LEU A 100 -16.35 -3.47 6.02
#